data_9e659128ed13b658f50f0fac32d2dbe2
#
_entry.id   9e659128ed13b658f50f0fac32d2dbe2
#
_cell.length_a   1.000
_cell.length_b   1.000
_cell.length_c   1.000
_cell.angle_alpha   90.00
_cell.angle_beta   90.00
_cell.angle_gamma   90.00
#
_symmetry.space_group_name_H-M   'P 1'
#
loop_
_entity.id
_entity.type
_entity.pdbx_description
1 polymer ?
#
loop_
_entity_poly.entity_id
_entity_poly.type
_entity_poly.pdbx_seq_one_letter_code
_entity_poly.pdbx_strand_id
1 'polypeptide(L)'
;MASLAACLAALLLLCAPAPADANVPRLHHVWIFVEENHSLGQILGNRQAPFLNRMARRYRVATRFYAPAHPSLPNYLAMIAGGTRGCNNNSCERGIPGKTLTSQMARHGLSWRGYFDGLPERGYTGDDVGDYVQHHNPFVYFRAVTSKPKQRNHILSFHAFRRSLRHPPALSYVVPSDAHNMHSSAIVDGDNWLRRWIPRILASRGYRHHGAIFITWDEADKTDLSGCCLAGIKGGHQPFVAIVHGGPKHVRIKKPRTAYSLLRTIEDGFRLRHLGHAAQVKPLAKFF
;
A
#
# COMPACT_ATOMS: atom_id res chain seq x y z
N MET A 1 62.91 4.44 38.10
CA MET A 1 61.47 4.08 38.26
C MET A 1 60.70 5.02 37.38
N ALA A 2 60.35 4.55 36.17
CA ALA A 2 59.62 5.36 35.20
C ALA A 2 58.18 4.76 35.07
N SER A 3 57.17 5.57 35.41
CA SER A 3 55.75 5.20 35.32
C SER A 3 55.23 5.41 33.90
N LEU A 4 54.81 4.33 33.23
CA LEU A 4 54.08 4.37 31.98
C LEU A 4 52.59 4.62 32.29
N ALA A 5 52.09 5.77 31.92
CA ALA A 5 50.63 6.06 31.89
C ALA A 5 50.08 5.65 30.51
N ALA A 6 49.31 4.59 30.49
CA ALA A 6 48.59 4.15 29.27
C ALA A 6 47.32 4.96 29.14
N CYS A 7 47.22 5.84 28.13
CA CYS A 7 46.00 6.47 27.70
C CYS A 7 45.12 5.54 26.90
N LEU A 8 44.02 5.04 27.47
CA LEU A 8 42.95 4.35 26.73
C LEU A 8 42.10 5.41 26.03
N ALA A 9 42.28 5.57 24.72
CA ALA A 9 41.39 6.34 23.88
C ALA A 9 40.15 5.47 23.51
N ALA A 10 39.05 5.70 24.17
CA ALA A 10 37.75 5.08 23.80
C ALA A 10 37.25 5.68 22.48
N LEU A 11 37.32 4.90 21.39
CA LEU A 11 36.73 5.23 20.12
C LEU A 11 35.18 5.10 20.25
N LEU A 12 34.48 6.18 20.51
CA LEU A 12 33.04 6.27 20.35
C LEU A 12 32.74 6.27 18.85
N LEU A 13 32.40 5.09 18.31
CA LEU A 13 31.76 4.99 16.99
C LEU A 13 30.37 5.67 17.10
N LEU A 14 30.33 6.94 16.76
CA LEU A 14 29.11 7.63 16.44
C LEU A 14 28.49 6.94 15.22
N CYS A 15 27.53 6.05 15.46
CA CYS A 15 26.68 5.49 14.41
C CYS A 15 25.86 6.67 13.84
N ALA A 16 26.41 7.37 12.84
CA ALA A 16 25.68 8.39 12.11
C ALA A 16 24.40 7.74 11.54
N PRO A 17 23.21 8.32 11.73
CA PRO A 17 22.03 7.83 11.06
C PRO A 17 22.32 7.86 9.55
N ALA A 18 22.11 6.72 8.88
CA ALA A 18 22.19 6.66 7.42
C ALA A 18 21.40 7.83 6.84
N PRO A 19 21.94 8.55 5.84
CA PRO A 19 21.23 9.67 5.25
C PRO A 19 19.86 9.15 4.82
N ALA A 20 18.80 9.68 5.41
CA ALA A 20 17.47 9.45 4.93
C ALA A 20 17.50 9.83 3.44
N ASP A 21 17.15 8.89 2.54
CA ASP A 21 16.86 9.19 1.15
C ASP A 21 15.60 10.11 1.17
N ALA A 22 15.80 11.31 1.67
CA ALA A 22 14.81 12.21 2.17
C ALA A 22 14.24 13.04 1.03
N ASN A 23 13.28 12.46 0.30
CA ASN A 23 12.48 13.25 -0.62
C ASN A 23 10.98 12.87 -0.58
N VAL A 24 10.54 12.06 0.39
CA VAL A 24 9.12 11.91 0.67
C VAL A 24 8.75 12.91 1.79
N PRO A 25 7.94 13.93 1.50
CA PRO A 25 7.52 14.89 2.52
C PRO A 25 6.65 14.20 3.58
N ARG A 26 6.41 14.89 4.69
CA ARG A 26 5.47 14.40 5.69
C ARG A 26 4.07 14.33 5.08
N LEU A 27 3.44 13.16 5.16
CA LEU A 27 2.07 12.93 4.72
C LEU A 27 1.13 12.98 5.92
N HIS A 28 -0.06 13.52 5.71
CA HIS A 28 -1.10 13.55 6.75
C HIS A 28 -2.22 12.57 6.48
N HIS A 29 -2.54 12.36 5.20
CA HIS A 29 -3.57 11.43 4.77
C HIS A 29 -3.12 10.66 3.52
N VAL A 30 -3.19 9.35 3.60
CA VAL A 30 -2.89 8.44 2.50
C VAL A 30 -4.11 7.57 2.22
N TRP A 31 -4.50 7.48 0.96
CA TRP A 31 -5.48 6.53 0.46
C TRP A 31 -4.79 5.56 -0.49
N ILE A 32 -4.95 4.27 -0.24
CA ILE A 32 -4.49 3.20 -1.14
C ILE A 32 -5.73 2.51 -1.66
N PHE A 33 -5.88 2.44 -2.96
CA PHE A 33 -6.88 1.61 -3.66
C PHE A 33 -6.15 0.45 -4.28
N VAL A 34 -6.61 -0.76 -3.99
CA VAL A 34 -6.00 -1.99 -4.52
C VAL A 34 -7.03 -2.71 -5.37
N GLU A 35 -6.80 -2.73 -6.66
CA GLU A 35 -7.54 -3.49 -7.66
C GLU A 35 -6.86 -4.85 -7.90
N GLU A 36 -7.40 -5.69 -8.78
CA GLU A 36 -7.04 -7.09 -8.91
C GLU A 36 -6.50 -7.48 -10.30
N ASN A 37 -5.37 -8.24 -10.30
CA ASN A 37 -4.95 -9.17 -11.35
C ASN A 37 -4.83 -8.61 -12.77
N HIS A 38 -4.30 -7.40 -12.97
CA HIS A 38 -4.07 -6.89 -14.32
C HIS A 38 -2.66 -6.38 -14.53
N SER A 39 -2.09 -6.74 -15.67
CA SER A 39 -0.83 -6.16 -16.16
C SER A 39 -1.03 -4.72 -16.63
N LEU A 40 0.06 -3.92 -16.61
CA LEU A 40 0.03 -2.50 -16.97
C LEU A 40 -0.68 -2.23 -18.30
N GLY A 41 -0.36 -3.00 -19.35
CA GLY A 41 -0.91 -2.81 -20.69
C GLY A 41 -2.39 -3.20 -20.83
N GLN A 42 -2.91 -3.99 -19.90
CA GLN A 42 -4.34 -4.33 -19.90
C GLN A 42 -5.20 -3.16 -19.39
N ILE A 43 -4.62 -2.22 -18.64
CA ILE A 43 -5.32 -1.07 -18.05
C ILE A 43 -4.93 0.24 -18.72
N LEU A 44 -3.63 0.57 -18.78
CA LEU A 44 -3.19 1.84 -19.36
C LEU A 44 -3.17 1.74 -20.89
N GLY A 45 -4.03 2.55 -21.52
CA GLY A 45 -4.31 2.51 -22.96
C GLY A 45 -5.61 1.78 -23.30
N ASN A 46 -6.20 1.02 -22.39
CA ASN A 46 -7.45 0.31 -22.61
C ASN A 46 -8.65 1.27 -22.64
N ARG A 47 -9.52 1.11 -23.65
CA ARG A 47 -10.74 1.92 -23.82
C ARG A 47 -11.77 1.69 -22.71
N GLN A 48 -11.73 0.55 -22.02
CA GLN A 48 -12.60 0.24 -20.89
C GLN A 48 -12.16 0.92 -19.58
N ALA A 49 -10.97 1.56 -19.55
CA ALA A 49 -10.46 2.30 -18.40
C ALA A 49 -10.28 3.81 -18.67
N PRO A 50 -11.32 4.54 -19.16
CA PRO A 50 -11.17 5.94 -19.57
C PRO A 50 -10.83 6.88 -18.42
N PHE A 51 -11.33 6.64 -17.20
CA PHE A 51 -11.02 7.44 -16.03
C PHE A 51 -9.57 7.24 -15.59
N LEU A 52 -9.11 5.99 -15.43
CA LEU A 52 -7.73 5.67 -15.07
C LEU A 52 -6.73 6.21 -16.09
N ASN A 53 -7.02 6.09 -17.39
CA ASN A 53 -6.20 6.66 -18.44
C ASN A 53 -6.09 8.18 -18.34
N ARG A 54 -7.18 8.87 -17.99
CA ARG A 54 -7.17 10.31 -17.74
C ARG A 54 -6.32 10.66 -16.49
N MET A 55 -6.45 9.89 -15.41
CA MET A 55 -5.65 10.08 -14.19
C MET A 55 -4.17 9.81 -14.47
N ALA A 56 -3.84 8.74 -15.19
CA ALA A 56 -2.48 8.42 -15.59
C ALA A 56 -1.86 9.52 -16.46
N ARG A 57 -2.60 10.10 -17.41
CA ARG A 57 -2.09 11.24 -18.20
C ARG A 57 -1.86 12.49 -17.37
N ARG A 58 -2.77 12.79 -16.44
CA ARG A 58 -2.74 14.05 -15.68
C ARG A 58 -1.76 14.02 -14.52
N TYR A 59 -1.59 12.88 -13.86
CA TYR A 59 -0.85 12.76 -12.61
C TYR A 59 0.45 11.95 -12.79
N ARG A 60 0.73 11.02 -11.94
CA ARG A 60 2.01 10.33 -11.84
C ARG A 60 1.83 8.84 -12.07
N VAL A 61 2.74 8.23 -12.79
CA VAL A 61 2.74 6.79 -13.08
C VAL A 61 4.12 6.20 -12.81
N ALA A 62 4.17 5.08 -12.08
CA ALA A 62 5.31 4.21 -12.11
C ALA A 62 5.14 3.25 -13.31
N THR A 63 5.93 3.47 -14.36
CA THR A 63 5.79 2.71 -15.63
C THR A 63 6.46 1.35 -15.59
N ARG A 64 7.14 1.00 -14.50
CA ARG A 64 7.76 -0.29 -14.21
C ARG A 64 7.54 -0.61 -12.73
N PHE A 65 6.31 -1.01 -12.40
CA PHE A 65 5.91 -1.35 -11.04
C PHE A 65 5.51 -2.83 -10.97
N TYR A 66 6.08 -3.57 -10.02
CA TYR A 66 5.98 -5.02 -9.98
C TYR A 66 5.43 -5.51 -8.65
N ALA A 67 4.56 -6.51 -8.71
CA ALA A 67 4.08 -7.23 -7.55
C ALA A 67 5.13 -8.24 -7.05
N PRO A 68 5.15 -8.53 -5.74
CA PRO A 68 6.06 -9.53 -5.17
C PRO A 68 5.85 -10.95 -5.68
N ALA A 69 4.63 -11.41 -5.82
CA ALA A 69 4.31 -12.82 -6.04
C ALA A 69 2.99 -13.02 -6.79
N HIS A 70 2.68 -14.26 -7.12
CA HIS A 70 1.37 -14.83 -7.37
C HIS A 70 1.10 -15.92 -6.31
N PRO A 71 -0.18 -16.13 -5.89
CA PRO A 71 -1.37 -15.34 -6.16
C PRO A 71 -1.53 -14.14 -5.22
N SER A 72 -2.74 -13.59 -5.11
CA SER A 72 -3.10 -12.31 -4.48
C SER A 72 -2.66 -12.15 -3.03
N LEU A 73 -3.01 -13.06 -2.12
CA LEU A 73 -2.79 -12.88 -0.66
C LEU A 73 -1.34 -12.55 -0.27
N PRO A 74 -0.29 -13.22 -0.78
CA PRO A 74 1.10 -12.82 -0.53
C PRO A 74 1.38 -11.34 -0.77
N ASN A 75 0.76 -10.75 -1.79
CA ASN A 75 0.95 -9.35 -2.16
C ASN A 75 0.25 -8.40 -1.20
N TYR A 76 -0.97 -8.73 -0.80
CA TYR A 76 -1.68 -8.00 0.25
C TYR A 76 -0.90 -7.96 1.57
N LEU A 77 -0.32 -9.11 1.98
CA LEU A 77 0.53 -9.18 3.17
C LEU A 77 1.80 -8.34 2.99
N ALA A 78 2.42 -8.41 1.81
CA ALA A 78 3.64 -7.66 1.49
C ALA A 78 3.44 -6.14 1.58
N MET A 79 2.29 -5.63 1.11
CA MET A 79 1.96 -4.20 1.14
C MET A 79 1.86 -3.62 2.55
N ILE A 80 1.56 -4.43 3.57
CA ILE A 80 1.39 -3.94 4.95
C ILE A 80 2.43 -4.48 5.94
N ALA A 81 3.22 -5.49 5.56
CA ALA A 81 4.18 -6.13 6.45
C ALA A 81 5.61 -6.18 5.89
N GLY A 82 5.82 -5.74 4.65
CA GLY A 82 7.14 -5.74 4.00
C GLY A 82 7.65 -7.13 3.62
N GLY A 83 6.76 -8.11 3.49
CA GLY A 83 7.06 -9.47 3.08
C GLY A 83 5.82 -10.33 3.06
N THR A 84 5.86 -11.44 2.33
CA THR A 84 4.75 -12.39 2.18
C THR A 84 4.51 -13.25 3.42
N ARG A 85 5.40 -13.19 4.41
CA ARG A 85 5.33 -13.93 5.69
C ARG A 85 5.30 -15.44 5.53
N GLY A 86 5.95 -15.97 4.49
CA GLY A 86 5.94 -17.40 4.16
C GLY A 86 4.67 -17.85 3.43
N CYS A 87 3.74 -16.94 3.21
CA CYS A 87 2.55 -17.21 2.43
C CYS A 87 2.87 -17.26 0.93
N ASN A 88 2.35 -18.27 0.25
CA ASN A 88 2.54 -18.52 -1.18
C ASN A 88 1.25 -18.94 -1.91
N ASN A 89 0.10 -18.79 -1.27
CA ASN A 89 -1.22 -19.13 -1.81
C ASN A 89 -2.31 -18.26 -1.15
N ASN A 90 -3.58 -18.39 -1.56
CA ASN A 90 -4.69 -17.62 -1.02
C ASN A 90 -5.32 -18.22 0.26
N SER A 91 -4.82 -19.36 0.73
CA SER A 91 -5.37 -20.11 1.87
C SER A 91 -4.38 -20.17 3.05
N CYS A 92 -3.50 -19.19 3.19
CA CYS A 92 -2.54 -19.16 4.29
C CYS A 92 -3.23 -18.99 5.65
N GLU A 93 -2.61 -19.57 6.68
CA GLU A 93 -3.14 -19.50 8.04
C GLU A 93 -3.22 -18.07 8.57
N ARG A 94 -4.27 -17.82 9.33
CA ARG A 94 -4.46 -16.58 10.10
C ARG A 94 -3.65 -16.62 11.41
N GLY A 95 -3.49 -15.48 12.06
CA GLY A 95 -2.74 -15.40 13.32
C GLY A 95 -1.24 -15.18 13.13
N ILE A 96 -0.83 -14.67 11.95
CA ILE A 96 0.56 -14.34 11.63
C ILE A 96 1.13 -13.37 12.70
N PRO A 97 2.28 -13.68 13.30
CA PRO A 97 2.91 -12.80 14.26
C PRO A 97 3.72 -11.68 13.57
N GLY A 98 4.12 -10.69 14.36
CA GLY A 98 5.06 -9.67 13.93
C GLY A 98 4.44 -8.29 13.68
N LYS A 99 5.31 -7.37 13.23
CA LYS A 99 4.97 -5.96 13.01
C LYS A 99 4.33 -5.77 11.65
N THR A 100 3.33 -4.88 11.62
CA THR A 100 2.69 -4.40 10.39
C THR A 100 2.72 -2.87 10.36
N LEU A 101 2.47 -2.27 9.20
CA LEU A 101 2.28 -0.83 9.05
C LEU A 101 1.27 -0.31 10.09
N THR A 102 0.11 -0.94 10.19
CA THR A 102 -0.95 -0.53 11.12
C THR A 102 -0.55 -0.68 12.60
N SER A 103 0.23 -1.70 12.93
CA SER A 103 0.75 -1.86 14.30
C SER A 103 1.81 -0.81 14.66
N GLN A 104 2.60 -0.34 13.70
CA GLN A 104 3.49 0.81 13.90
C GLN A 104 2.69 2.10 14.03
N MET A 105 1.73 2.35 13.13
CA MET A 105 0.86 3.51 13.17
C MET A 105 0.16 3.65 14.53
N ALA A 106 -0.41 2.56 15.05
CA ALA A 106 -1.06 2.56 16.36
C ALA A 106 -0.11 2.96 17.50
N ARG A 107 1.16 2.52 17.46
CA ARG A 107 2.17 2.92 18.47
C ARG A 107 2.59 4.39 18.36
N HIS A 108 2.47 4.98 17.18
CA HIS A 108 2.79 6.38 16.91
C HIS A 108 1.56 7.30 16.98
N GLY A 109 0.41 6.83 17.47
CA GLY A 109 -0.82 7.60 17.56
C GLY A 109 -1.44 7.97 16.22
N LEU A 110 -1.03 7.31 15.12
CA LEU A 110 -1.56 7.54 13.79
C LEU A 110 -2.79 6.66 13.55
N SER A 111 -3.86 7.27 13.07
CA SER A 111 -5.10 6.57 12.79
C SER A 111 -5.04 5.83 11.46
N TRP A 112 -5.68 4.65 11.41
CA TRP A 112 -5.83 3.88 10.17
C TRP A 112 -7.20 3.24 10.07
N ARG A 113 -7.66 2.96 8.87
CA ARG A 113 -8.85 2.18 8.59
C ARG A 113 -8.68 1.38 7.30
N GLY A 114 -9.13 0.12 7.33
CA GLY A 114 -9.37 -0.69 6.15
C GLY A 114 -10.84 -0.60 5.76
N TYR A 115 -11.12 -0.30 4.51
CA TYR A 115 -12.46 -0.23 3.95
C TYR A 115 -12.60 -1.31 2.87
N PHE A 116 -13.46 -2.28 3.12
CA PHE A 116 -13.68 -3.41 2.23
C PHE A 116 -15.11 -3.36 1.71
N ASP A 117 -15.24 -3.29 0.39
CA ASP A 117 -16.56 -3.36 -0.23
C ASP A 117 -17.11 -4.79 -0.07
N GLY A 118 -18.41 -4.93 0.18
CA GLY A 118 -19.02 -6.21 0.51
C GLY A 118 -18.79 -6.73 1.94
N LEU A 119 -17.90 -6.10 2.75
CA LEU A 119 -17.69 -6.54 4.14
C LEU A 119 -19.00 -6.53 4.94
N PRO A 120 -19.42 -7.66 5.55
CA PRO A 120 -20.75 -7.76 6.16
C PRO A 120 -20.92 -6.87 7.40
N GLU A 121 -19.92 -6.80 8.26
CA GLU A 121 -19.97 -5.99 9.48
C GLU A 121 -18.60 -5.45 9.90
N ARG A 122 -18.60 -4.48 10.81
CA ARG A 122 -17.37 -3.92 11.36
C ARG A 122 -16.57 -5.00 12.10
N GLY A 123 -15.27 -5.09 11.77
CA GLY A 123 -14.36 -6.00 12.43
C GLY A 123 -14.56 -7.46 12.05
N TYR A 124 -15.29 -7.74 10.98
CA TYR A 124 -15.44 -9.10 10.45
C TYR A 124 -14.09 -9.72 10.12
N THR A 125 -13.89 -10.96 10.56
CA THR A 125 -12.66 -11.74 10.35
C THR A 125 -12.95 -13.14 9.81
N GLY A 126 -14.20 -13.40 9.42
CA GLY A 126 -14.63 -14.68 8.83
C GLY A 126 -14.19 -14.83 7.38
N ASP A 127 -14.72 -15.86 6.75
CA ASP A 127 -14.41 -16.26 5.38
C ASP A 127 -15.16 -15.40 4.35
N ASP A 128 -15.09 -15.77 3.08
CA ASP A 128 -15.78 -15.09 2.00
C ASP A 128 -17.29 -15.04 2.22
N VAL A 129 -17.91 -13.91 1.90
CA VAL A 129 -19.36 -13.70 2.03
C VAL A 129 -19.86 -12.76 0.94
N GLY A 130 -20.77 -13.23 0.08
CA GLY A 130 -21.22 -12.46 -1.08
C GLY A 130 -20.05 -12.01 -1.95
N ASP A 131 -19.97 -10.71 -2.23
CA ASP A 131 -18.86 -10.14 -3.02
C ASP A 131 -17.62 -9.78 -2.18
N TYR A 132 -17.63 -10.02 -0.86
CA TYR A 132 -16.46 -9.84 0.00
C TYR A 132 -15.55 -11.04 -0.07
N VAL A 133 -14.28 -10.80 -0.42
CA VAL A 133 -13.23 -11.82 -0.48
C VAL A 133 -12.26 -11.63 0.67
N GLN A 134 -12.16 -12.63 1.54
CA GLN A 134 -11.39 -12.58 2.79
C GLN A 134 -9.89 -12.44 2.53
N HIS A 135 -9.33 -13.15 1.54
CA HIS A 135 -7.91 -13.08 1.26
C HIS A 135 -7.46 -11.75 0.62
N HIS A 136 -8.38 -10.87 0.23
CA HIS A 136 -8.09 -9.48 -0.12
C HIS A 136 -8.02 -8.54 1.10
N ASN A 137 -8.30 -9.06 2.30
CA ASN A 137 -8.20 -8.29 3.55
C ASN A 137 -6.96 -8.69 4.37
N PRO A 138 -5.80 -8.06 4.17
CA PRO A 138 -4.58 -8.48 4.86
C PRO A 138 -4.64 -8.31 6.38
N PHE A 139 -5.51 -7.46 6.89
CA PHE A 139 -5.57 -7.16 8.32
C PHE A 139 -6.08 -8.33 9.16
N VAL A 140 -6.92 -9.21 8.58
CA VAL A 140 -7.48 -10.37 9.28
C VAL A 140 -6.45 -11.49 9.49
N TYR A 141 -5.31 -11.42 8.82
CA TYR A 141 -4.24 -12.40 8.95
C TYR A 141 -3.30 -12.14 10.13
N PHE A 142 -3.21 -10.89 10.61
CA PHE A 142 -2.24 -10.54 11.63
C PHE A 142 -2.82 -10.51 13.04
N ARG A 143 -2.17 -11.27 13.95
CA ARG A 143 -2.51 -11.29 15.38
C ARG A 143 -2.49 -9.89 16.00
N ALA A 144 -1.63 -8.98 15.52
CA ALA A 144 -1.56 -7.59 15.96
C ALA A 144 -2.88 -6.81 15.77
N VAL A 145 -3.75 -7.27 14.85
CA VAL A 145 -5.07 -6.69 14.58
C VAL A 145 -6.17 -7.55 15.20
N THR A 146 -6.18 -8.85 14.89
CA THR A 146 -7.32 -9.74 15.21
C THR A 146 -7.48 -10.03 16.71
N SER A 147 -6.37 -10.09 17.48
CA SER A 147 -6.42 -10.31 18.93
C SER A 147 -6.81 -9.05 19.74
N LYS A 148 -6.96 -7.89 19.11
CA LYS A 148 -7.24 -6.63 19.79
C LYS A 148 -8.54 -6.01 19.26
N PRO A 149 -9.65 -6.05 20.00
CA PRO A 149 -10.94 -5.52 19.53
C PRO A 149 -10.85 -4.07 19.02
N LYS A 150 -10.08 -3.21 19.68
CA LYS A 150 -9.86 -1.82 19.24
C LYS A 150 -9.21 -1.75 17.84
N GLN A 151 -8.26 -2.64 17.53
CA GLN A 151 -7.62 -2.68 16.21
C GLN A 151 -8.52 -3.32 15.17
N ARG A 152 -9.19 -4.41 15.52
CA ARG A 152 -10.13 -5.11 14.64
C ARG A 152 -11.28 -4.19 14.19
N ASN A 153 -11.75 -3.30 15.06
CA ASN A 153 -12.79 -2.33 14.76
C ASN A 153 -12.39 -1.25 13.74
N HIS A 154 -11.13 -1.22 13.28
CA HIS A 154 -10.70 -0.40 12.16
C HIS A 154 -10.95 -1.05 10.79
N ILE A 155 -11.35 -2.32 10.75
CA ILE A 155 -11.82 -3.03 9.56
C ILE A 155 -13.29 -2.68 9.37
N LEU A 156 -13.63 -2.02 8.28
CA LEU A 156 -14.93 -1.40 8.06
C LEU A 156 -15.49 -1.79 6.70
N SER A 157 -16.81 -1.91 6.60
CA SER A 157 -17.49 -1.93 5.32
C SER A 157 -17.24 -0.59 4.57
N PHE A 158 -17.10 -0.68 3.25
CA PHE A 158 -16.89 0.49 2.40
C PHE A 158 -18.01 1.54 2.51
N HIS A 159 -19.20 1.18 2.96
CA HIS A 159 -20.28 2.14 3.27
C HIS A 159 -19.85 3.23 4.28
N ALA A 160 -18.88 2.91 5.17
CA ALA A 160 -18.35 3.90 6.11
C ALA A 160 -17.39 4.91 5.44
N PHE A 161 -16.86 4.60 4.25
CA PHE A 161 -15.84 5.41 3.57
C PHE A 161 -16.33 6.83 3.26
N ARG A 162 -17.54 6.98 2.73
CA ARG A 162 -18.11 8.30 2.40
C ARG A 162 -18.10 9.25 3.59
N ARG A 163 -18.51 8.77 4.78
CA ARG A 163 -18.55 9.57 6.01
C ARG A 163 -17.16 9.93 6.49
N SER A 164 -16.19 9.04 6.28
CA SER A 164 -14.82 9.25 6.70
C SER A 164 -14.11 10.39 5.95
N LEU A 165 -14.58 10.78 4.76
CA LEU A 165 -13.97 11.87 3.97
C LEU A 165 -14.06 13.24 4.66
N ARG A 166 -14.94 13.41 5.65
CA ARG A 166 -15.00 14.63 6.47
C ARG A 166 -13.82 14.72 7.45
N HIS A 167 -13.45 13.58 8.05
CA HIS A 167 -12.35 13.44 8.99
C HIS A 167 -11.60 12.14 8.67
N PRO A 168 -10.79 12.14 7.59
CA PRO A 168 -10.12 10.92 7.14
C PRO A 168 -9.05 10.49 8.16
N PRO A 169 -8.82 9.18 8.32
CA PRO A 169 -7.66 8.70 9.07
C PRO A 169 -6.36 9.05 8.35
N ALA A 170 -5.23 8.89 9.02
CA ALA A 170 -3.93 9.06 8.37
C ALA A 170 -3.75 8.03 7.24
N LEU A 171 -4.20 6.78 7.42
CA LEU A 171 -4.23 5.76 6.36
C LEU A 171 -5.65 5.25 6.11
N SER A 172 -6.10 5.32 4.87
CA SER A 172 -7.27 4.63 4.33
C SER A 172 -6.80 3.56 3.35
N TYR A 173 -6.94 2.29 3.69
CA TYR A 173 -6.69 1.16 2.80
C TYR A 173 -8.03 0.68 2.25
N VAL A 174 -8.19 0.70 0.93
CA VAL A 174 -9.49 0.50 0.27
C VAL A 174 -9.37 -0.62 -0.74
N VAL A 175 -10.25 -1.60 -0.61
CA VAL A 175 -10.33 -2.76 -1.50
C VAL A 175 -11.77 -2.87 -2.01
N PRO A 176 -12.00 -2.86 -3.33
CA PRO A 176 -13.31 -3.11 -3.91
C PRO A 176 -13.75 -4.57 -3.69
N SER A 177 -15.03 -4.82 -3.83
CA SER A 177 -15.58 -6.18 -3.90
C SER A 177 -15.39 -6.79 -5.29
N ASP A 178 -15.71 -8.07 -5.44
CA ASP A 178 -15.69 -8.77 -6.73
C ASP A 178 -16.52 -8.07 -7.81
N ALA A 179 -17.56 -7.34 -7.44
CA ALA A 179 -18.35 -6.53 -8.38
C ALA A 179 -17.57 -5.33 -8.98
N HIS A 180 -16.45 -4.92 -8.39
CA HIS A 180 -15.73 -3.70 -8.79
C HIS A 180 -14.21 -3.85 -8.91
N ASN A 181 -13.64 -5.04 -8.67
CA ASN A 181 -12.18 -5.25 -8.54
C ASN A 181 -11.44 -5.40 -9.88
N MET A 182 -12.12 -5.37 -11.01
CA MET A 182 -11.60 -5.57 -12.37
C MET A 182 -11.16 -7.01 -12.71
N HIS A 183 -11.12 -7.94 -11.73
CA HIS A 183 -10.79 -9.34 -11.93
C HIS A 183 -12.05 -10.20 -12.13
N SER A 184 -12.93 -10.19 -11.13
CA SER A 184 -14.22 -10.89 -11.15
C SER A 184 -15.29 -10.08 -11.90
N SER A 185 -15.06 -8.78 -12.09
CA SER A 185 -15.87 -7.84 -12.86
C SER A 185 -15.14 -7.32 -14.09
N ALA A 186 -15.87 -6.66 -14.99
CA ALA A 186 -15.25 -6.02 -16.15
C ALA A 186 -14.37 -4.81 -15.72
N ILE A 187 -13.33 -4.50 -16.50
CA ILE A 187 -12.45 -3.34 -16.26
C ILE A 187 -13.25 -2.04 -16.14
N VAL A 188 -14.32 -1.89 -16.94
CA VAL A 188 -15.17 -0.69 -16.93
C VAL A 188 -15.93 -0.52 -15.62
N ASP A 189 -16.24 -1.58 -14.89
CA ASP A 189 -16.95 -1.52 -13.62
C ASP A 189 -16.04 -0.93 -12.53
N GLY A 190 -14.80 -1.40 -12.42
CA GLY A 190 -13.81 -0.83 -11.51
C GLY A 190 -13.42 0.60 -11.89
N ASP A 191 -13.24 0.91 -13.19
CA ASP A 191 -12.96 2.26 -13.66
C ASP A 191 -14.09 3.25 -13.28
N ASN A 192 -15.35 2.82 -13.42
CA ASN A 192 -16.52 3.59 -13.00
C ASN A 192 -16.59 3.77 -11.48
N TRP A 193 -16.24 2.72 -10.73
CA TRP A 193 -16.18 2.78 -9.27
C TRP A 193 -15.12 3.78 -8.81
N LEU A 194 -13.91 3.71 -9.34
CA LEU A 194 -12.84 4.69 -9.08
C LEU A 194 -13.23 6.10 -9.51
N ARG A 195 -13.90 6.26 -10.67
CA ARG A 195 -14.44 7.54 -11.17
C ARG A 195 -15.44 8.15 -10.21
N ARG A 196 -16.19 7.35 -9.49
CA ARG A 196 -17.14 7.80 -8.47
C ARG A 196 -16.43 8.31 -7.21
N TRP A 197 -15.34 7.69 -6.78
CA TRP A 197 -14.76 7.93 -5.45
C TRP A 197 -13.52 8.84 -5.45
N ILE A 198 -12.63 8.71 -6.40
CA ILE A 198 -11.41 9.53 -6.46
C ILE A 198 -11.70 11.04 -6.49
N PRO A 199 -12.65 11.57 -7.30
CA PRO A 199 -12.96 13.00 -7.28
C PRO A 199 -13.47 13.50 -5.92
N ARG A 200 -14.18 12.66 -5.15
CA ARG A 200 -14.64 13.01 -3.80
C ARG A 200 -13.50 13.18 -2.82
N ILE A 201 -12.47 12.33 -2.93
CA ILE A 201 -11.26 12.47 -2.12
C ILE A 201 -10.54 13.77 -2.52
N LEU A 202 -10.37 14.02 -3.82
CA LEU A 202 -9.70 15.22 -4.33
C LEU A 202 -10.39 16.53 -3.85
N ALA A 203 -11.70 16.50 -3.67
CA ALA A 203 -12.48 17.62 -3.13
C ALA A 203 -12.39 17.74 -1.60
N SER A 204 -11.89 16.72 -0.89
CA SER A 204 -11.87 16.70 0.57
C SER A 204 -10.80 17.62 1.15
N ARG A 205 -11.04 18.10 2.38
CA ARG A 205 -10.05 18.88 3.14
C ARG A 205 -8.80 18.04 3.43
N GLY A 206 -8.97 16.75 3.75
CA GLY A 206 -7.84 15.86 4.03
C GLY A 206 -6.88 15.72 2.87
N TYR A 207 -7.37 15.64 1.61
CA TYR A 207 -6.50 15.60 0.46
C TYR A 207 -5.71 16.91 0.29
N ARG A 208 -6.35 18.06 0.48
CA ARG A 208 -5.68 19.38 0.41
C ARG A 208 -4.65 19.61 1.52
N HIS A 209 -4.70 18.81 2.58
CA HIS A 209 -3.73 18.87 3.69
C HIS A 209 -2.71 17.73 3.57
N HIS A 210 -1.75 17.88 2.64
CA HIS A 210 -0.68 16.92 2.37
C HIS A 210 -1.17 15.48 2.13
N GLY A 211 -2.24 15.36 1.34
CA GLY A 211 -2.84 14.07 1.00
C GLY A 211 -2.18 13.42 -0.22
N ALA A 212 -2.14 12.08 -0.20
CA ALA A 212 -1.69 11.27 -1.33
C ALA A 212 -2.68 10.12 -1.59
N ILE A 213 -3.00 9.88 -2.87
CA ILE A 213 -3.81 8.77 -3.33
C ILE A 213 -2.91 7.86 -4.18
N PHE A 214 -2.89 6.58 -3.88
CA PHE A 214 -2.22 5.55 -4.66
C PHE A 214 -3.27 4.57 -5.17
N ILE A 215 -3.30 4.34 -6.47
CA ILE A 215 -4.13 3.35 -7.13
C ILE A 215 -3.18 2.31 -7.69
N THR A 216 -3.30 1.08 -7.23
CA THR A 216 -2.44 -0.04 -7.60
C THR A 216 -3.26 -1.30 -7.73
N TRP A 217 -2.66 -2.35 -8.22
CA TRP A 217 -3.17 -3.71 -8.23
C TRP A 217 -2.40 -4.54 -7.20
N ASP A 218 -2.94 -5.64 -6.79
CA ASP A 218 -2.26 -6.60 -5.93
C ASP A 218 -1.15 -7.32 -6.70
N GLU A 219 -1.48 -7.79 -7.91
CA GLU A 219 -0.57 -8.44 -8.84
C GLU A 219 -0.95 -8.13 -10.30
N ALA A 220 -0.12 -8.54 -11.24
CA ALA A 220 -0.44 -8.49 -12.66
C ALA A 220 -1.29 -9.71 -13.08
N ASP A 221 -1.58 -9.84 -14.38
CA ASP A 221 -2.15 -11.06 -14.93
C ASP A 221 -1.28 -12.28 -14.57
N LYS A 222 -1.91 -13.40 -14.22
CA LYS A 222 -1.24 -14.63 -13.75
C LYS A 222 -0.18 -15.18 -14.70
N THR A 223 -0.23 -14.80 -15.97
CA THR A 223 0.75 -15.21 -17.00
C THR A 223 1.97 -14.30 -17.04
N ASP A 224 1.91 -13.12 -16.41
CA ASP A 224 3.01 -12.18 -16.33
C ASP A 224 3.89 -12.49 -15.12
N LEU A 225 4.94 -13.27 -15.32
CA LEU A 225 5.91 -13.65 -14.30
C LEU A 225 7.10 -12.67 -14.21
N SER A 226 6.98 -11.50 -14.82
CA SER A 226 8.04 -10.48 -14.74
C SER A 226 8.20 -9.95 -13.32
N GLY A 227 9.39 -9.49 -12.99
CA GLY A 227 9.71 -8.97 -11.67
C GLY A 227 10.98 -8.16 -11.66
N CYS A 228 11.28 -7.53 -10.54
CA CYS A 228 12.49 -6.76 -10.38
C CYS A 228 12.92 -6.57 -8.92
N CYS A 229 14.12 -6.04 -8.83
CA CYS A 229 14.65 -5.31 -7.70
C CYS A 229 15.08 -6.16 -6.50
N LEU A 230 14.47 -7.31 -6.27
CA LEU A 230 14.81 -8.29 -5.24
C LEU A 230 14.63 -9.70 -5.81
N ALA A 231 15.43 -10.65 -5.31
CA ALA A 231 15.31 -12.05 -5.71
C ALA A 231 13.91 -12.60 -5.38
N GLY A 232 13.36 -13.43 -6.26
CA GLY A 232 12.07 -14.11 -6.06
C GLY A 232 10.84 -13.27 -6.36
N ILE A 233 10.97 -11.99 -6.76
CA ILE A 233 9.83 -11.19 -7.19
C ILE A 233 9.38 -11.61 -8.59
N LYS A 234 8.14 -12.11 -8.71
CA LYS A 234 7.55 -12.67 -9.92
C LYS A 234 6.03 -12.43 -10.04
N GLY A 235 5.50 -11.42 -9.36
CA GLY A 235 4.06 -11.10 -9.38
C GLY A 235 3.62 -10.23 -10.56
N GLY A 236 4.50 -10.04 -11.55
CA GLY A 236 4.21 -9.38 -12.81
C GLY A 236 4.24 -7.84 -12.76
N HIS A 237 4.11 -7.25 -13.93
CA HIS A 237 4.17 -5.80 -14.17
C HIS A 237 2.78 -5.18 -14.08
N GLN A 238 2.42 -4.66 -12.93
CA GLN A 238 1.09 -4.13 -12.61
C GLN A 238 1.00 -2.60 -12.79
N PRO A 239 -0.22 -2.04 -12.95
CA PRO A 239 -0.43 -0.61 -13.03
C PRO A 239 -0.19 0.08 -11.68
N PHE A 240 0.29 1.33 -11.74
CA PHE A 240 0.44 2.18 -10.56
C PHE A 240 0.25 3.65 -10.90
N VAL A 241 -0.76 4.27 -10.32
CA VAL A 241 -1.06 5.70 -10.47
C VAL A 241 -1.02 6.40 -9.12
N ALA A 242 -0.32 7.51 -9.02
CA ALA A 242 -0.27 8.34 -7.81
C ALA A 242 -0.81 9.74 -8.07
N ILE A 243 -1.64 10.23 -7.13
CA ILE A 243 -2.21 11.56 -7.13
C ILE A 243 -1.83 12.21 -5.80
N VAL A 244 -0.84 13.10 -5.82
CA VAL A 244 -0.28 13.75 -4.63
C VAL A 244 -0.61 15.23 -4.64
N HIS A 245 -1.11 15.75 -3.53
CA HIS A 245 -1.41 17.17 -3.39
C HIS A 245 -0.13 18.01 -3.45
N GLY A 246 -0.15 19.10 -4.23
CA GLY A 246 0.98 20.01 -4.36
C GLY A 246 2.18 19.49 -5.16
N GLY A 247 2.28 18.19 -5.40
CA GLY A 247 3.41 17.62 -6.12
C GLY A 247 3.33 17.80 -7.65
N PRO A 248 4.44 17.53 -8.37
CA PRO A 248 4.55 17.75 -9.82
C PRO A 248 3.53 16.89 -10.59
N LYS A 249 3.00 17.41 -11.70
CA LYS A 249 2.10 16.69 -12.61
C LYS A 249 2.90 16.00 -13.73
N HIS A 250 2.25 15.04 -14.41
CA HIS A 250 2.82 14.35 -15.60
C HIS A 250 4.14 13.60 -15.34
N VAL A 251 4.41 13.19 -14.10
CA VAL A 251 5.65 12.46 -13.75
C VAL A 251 5.54 11.00 -14.13
N ARG A 252 6.63 10.46 -14.69
CA ARG A 252 6.81 9.04 -14.98
C ARG A 252 8.05 8.51 -14.26
N ILE A 253 7.87 7.58 -13.33
CA ILE A 253 9.00 6.83 -12.76
C ILE A 253 9.28 5.66 -13.69
N LYS A 254 10.39 5.76 -14.44
CA LYS A 254 10.87 4.69 -15.36
C LYS A 254 11.79 3.67 -14.66
N LYS A 255 12.35 4.01 -13.51
CA LYS A 255 13.13 3.05 -12.71
C LYS A 255 12.20 2.02 -12.08
N PRO A 256 12.59 0.73 -12.08
CA PRO A 256 11.77 -0.32 -11.49
C PRO A 256 11.43 -0.04 -10.02
N ARG A 257 10.20 -0.36 -9.63
CA ARG A 257 9.65 -0.24 -8.27
C ARG A 257 8.74 -1.43 -7.99
N THR A 258 8.45 -1.66 -6.72
CA THR A 258 7.61 -2.77 -6.26
C THR A 258 6.60 -2.31 -5.22
N ALA A 259 5.69 -3.19 -4.83
CA ALA A 259 4.79 -2.94 -3.69
C ALA A 259 5.55 -2.58 -2.40
N TYR A 260 6.77 -3.09 -2.22
CA TYR A 260 7.65 -2.67 -1.11
C TYR A 260 8.09 -1.21 -1.23
N SER A 261 8.23 -0.68 -2.45
CA SER A 261 8.52 0.75 -2.67
C SER A 261 7.33 1.64 -2.26
N LEU A 262 6.09 1.16 -2.44
CA LEU A 262 4.89 1.84 -1.94
C LEU A 262 4.88 1.85 -0.41
N LEU A 263 5.09 0.68 0.23
CA LEU A 263 5.18 0.59 1.68
C LEU A 263 6.27 1.52 2.23
N ARG A 264 7.48 1.48 1.66
CA ARG A 264 8.58 2.39 2.00
C ARG A 264 8.17 3.86 1.92
N THR A 265 7.47 4.24 0.86
CA THR A 265 6.99 5.62 0.65
C THR A 265 6.03 6.07 1.75
N ILE A 266 5.13 5.18 2.17
CA ILE A 266 4.17 5.45 3.24
C ILE A 266 4.88 5.55 4.59
N GLU A 267 5.81 4.65 4.86
CA GLU A 267 6.62 4.66 6.09
C GLU A 267 7.46 5.94 6.18
N ASP A 268 8.13 6.35 5.10
CA ASP A 268 8.87 7.61 5.03
C ASP A 268 7.94 8.81 5.27
N GLY A 269 6.77 8.83 4.64
CA GLY A 269 5.77 9.89 4.77
C GLY A 269 5.22 10.03 6.19
N PHE A 270 5.06 8.94 6.92
CA PHE A 270 4.60 8.91 8.30
C PHE A 270 5.74 8.88 9.34
N ARG A 271 7.01 8.93 8.91
CA ARG A 271 8.20 8.84 9.78
C ARG A 271 8.21 7.57 10.62
N LEU A 272 7.87 6.45 10.00
CA LEU A 272 7.89 5.10 10.58
C LEU A 272 9.15 4.35 10.19
N ARG A 273 9.47 3.30 10.94
CA ARG A 273 10.56 2.38 10.59
C ARG A 273 10.16 1.50 9.41
N HIS A 274 11.11 1.16 8.55
CA HIS A 274 10.86 0.31 7.39
C HIS A 274 10.69 -1.16 7.80
N LEU A 275 9.65 -1.80 7.25
CA LEU A 275 9.32 -3.20 7.48
C LEU A 275 9.91 -4.08 6.37
N GLY A 276 10.61 -5.14 6.78
CA GLY A 276 11.08 -6.18 5.87
C GLY A 276 11.78 -5.62 4.61
N HIS A 277 11.35 -6.04 3.45
CA HIS A 277 11.92 -5.62 2.16
C HIS A 277 11.72 -4.14 1.83
N ALA A 278 10.83 -3.43 2.50
CA ALA A 278 10.73 -1.99 2.34
C ALA A 278 12.04 -1.26 2.72
N ALA A 279 12.83 -1.83 3.65
CA ALA A 279 14.15 -1.30 4.00
C ALA A 279 15.19 -1.44 2.87
N GLN A 280 14.98 -2.33 1.91
CA GLN A 280 15.94 -2.71 0.87
C GLN A 280 15.65 -2.02 -0.48
N VAL A 281 14.53 -1.32 -0.62
CA VAL A 281 14.11 -0.71 -1.88
C VAL A 281 14.06 0.82 -1.79
N LYS A 282 14.04 1.49 -2.92
CA LYS A 282 13.88 2.95 -2.99
C LYS A 282 12.40 3.34 -2.96
N PRO A 283 12.02 4.44 -2.28
CA PRO A 283 10.67 4.96 -2.29
C PRO A 283 10.26 5.56 -3.63
N LEU A 284 9.02 5.95 -3.76
CA LEU A 284 8.44 6.67 -4.90
C LEU A 284 8.65 8.21 -4.77
N ALA A 285 9.79 8.63 -4.25
CA ALA A 285 10.09 10.02 -3.88
C ALA A 285 9.89 11.03 -5.02
N LYS A 286 10.12 10.64 -6.28
CA LYS A 286 9.90 11.50 -7.45
C LYS A 286 8.44 11.93 -7.67
N PHE A 287 7.52 11.35 -6.93
CA PHE A 287 6.10 11.74 -7.00
C PHE A 287 5.78 12.95 -6.12
N PHE A 288 6.71 13.38 -5.30
CA PHE A 288 6.58 14.51 -4.39
C PHE A 288 7.54 15.65 -4.78
#